data_f72ac7e3c1c49967734f36b8d6510a6d
#
_entry.id   f72ac7e3c1c49967734f36b8d6510a6d
#
_cell.length_a   1.000
_cell.length_b   1.000
_cell.length_c   1.000
_cell.angle_alpha   90.00
_cell.angle_beta   90.00
_cell.angle_gamma   90.00
#
_symmetry.space_group_name_H-M   'P 1'
#
loop_
_entity.id
_entity.type
_entity.pdbx_description
1 polymer ?
#
loop_
_entity_poly.entity_id
_entity_poly.type
_entity_poly.pdbx_seq_one_letter_code
_entity_poly.pdbx_strand_id
1 'polypeptide(L)'
;GGIAVVFIIGLTKFYDVILGNNNAIILNTKYYRMVLFFGLMLVFLMIVLNMLMIPPFGIVGAAWATLISVMVYNTVKLLFVVNKLNLFPFTKNTLKSFVIIILVFAGFYFWDFQFYPLVNITLKLVLITLVYVYLNYKWKISTEINQVIEKTIKKFNLKNYNS
;
A
#
# COMPACT_ATOMS: atom_id res chain seq x y z
N GLY A 1 -8.67 -6.64 23.11
CA GLY A 1 -7.31 -6.40 22.59
C GLY A 1 -7.14 -6.73 21.10
N GLY A 2 -7.77 -7.78 20.56
CA GLY A 2 -7.53 -8.26 19.19
C GLY A 2 -7.88 -7.24 18.08
N ILE A 3 -9.01 -6.54 18.21
CA ILE A 3 -9.45 -5.55 17.22
C ILE A 3 -8.44 -4.40 17.11
N ALA A 4 -7.90 -3.92 18.24
CA ALA A 4 -6.89 -2.87 18.23
C ALA A 4 -5.61 -3.30 17.49
N VAL A 5 -5.15 -4.54 17.70
CA VAL A 5 -3.99 -5.12 17.01
C VAL A 5 -4.21 -5.17 15.50
N VAL A 6 -5.37 -5.67 15.06
CA VAL A 6 -5.72 -5.73 13.62
C VAL A 6 -5.74 -4.33 13.01
N PHE A 7 -6.31 -3.35 13.70
CA PHE A 7 -6.35 -1.97 13.22
C PHE A 7 -4.95 -1.36 13.10
N ILE A 8 -4.08 -1.54 14.10
CA ILE A 8 -2.70 -1.02 14.10
C ILE A 8 -1.87 -1.67 12.99
N ILE A 9 -2.01 -3.00 12.82
CA ILE A 9 -1.32 -3.71 11.73
C ILE A 9 -1.83 -3.27 10.37
N GLY A 10 -3.16 -3.08 10.23
CA GLY A 10 -3.76 -2.53 9.00
C GLY A 10 -3.19 -1.16 8.65
N LEU A 11 -3.09 -0.27 9.64
CA LEU A 11 -2.48 1.06 9.48
C LEU A 11 -1.00 0.97 9.09
N THR A 12 -0.25 0.03 9.70
CA THR A 12 1.15 -0.23 9.35
C THR A 12 1.29 -0.64 7.89
N LYS A 13 0.45 -1.56 7.42
CA LYS A 13 0.46 -2.03 6.03
C LYS A 13 0.04 -0.94 5.05
N PHE A 14 -0.94 -0.14 5.42
CA PHE A 14 -1.37 1.01 4.61
C PHE A 14 -0.23 2.02 4.42
N TYR A 15 0.48 2.36 5.50
CA TYR A 15 1.63 3.26 5.43
C TYR A 15 2.78 2.67 4.62
N ASP A 16 3.08 1.38 4.79
CA ASP A 16 4.12 0.66 4.05
C ASP A 16 3.83 0.64 2.54
N VAL A 17 2.58 0.40 2.14
CA VAL A 17 2.18 0.40 0.73
C VAL A 17 2.31 1.78 0.10
N ILE A 18 1.92 2.84 0.81
CA ILE A 18 2.04 4.22 0.30
C ILE A 18 3.50 4.58 0.02
N LEU A 19 4.43 4.16 0.88
CA LEU A 19 5.85 4.51 0.79
C LEU A 19 6.74 3.38 0.27
N GLY A 20 6.21 2.18 0.10
CA GLY A 20 6.96 0.96 -0.21
C GLY A 20 7.75 0.99 -1.53
N ASN A 21 7.32 1.79 -2.49
CA ASN A 21 7.97 1.90 -3.80
C ASN A 21 9.39 2.52 -3.75
N ASN A 22 9.75 3.14 -2.62
CA ASN A 22 11.09 3.72 -2.43
C ASN A 22 12.21 2.67 -2.47
N ASN A 23 11.94 1.40 -2.12
CA ASN A 23 12.93 0.32 -2.25
C ASN A 23 13.32 0.07 -3.70
N ALA A 24 12.34 -0.01 -4.61
CA ALA A 24 12.60 -0.22 -6.03
C ALA A 24 13.41 0.94 -6.63
N ILE A 25 13.12 2.18 -6.21
CA ILE A 25 13.86 3.35 -6.64
C ILE A 25 15.33 3.24 -6.21
N ILE A 26 15.61 2.95 -4.94
CA ILE A 26 16.97 2.88 -4.40
C ILE A 26 17.76 1.72 -5.03
N LEU A 27 17.12 0.54 -5.22
CA LEU A 27 17.75 -0.64 -5.82
C LEU A 27 18.23 -0.40 -7.26
N ASN A 28 17.52 0.45 -8.02
CA ASN A 28 17.88 0.80 -9.39
C ASN A 28 18.92 1.93 -9.48
N THR A 29 19.53 2.34 -8.36
CA THR A 29 20.56 3.39 -8.32
C THR A 29 21.89 2.85 -7.84
N LYS A 30 22.95 3.67 -7.93
CA LYS A 30 24.28 3.36 -7.35
C LYS A 30 24.23 3.16 -5.81
N TYR A 31 23.13 3.52 -5.17
CA TYR A 31 22.93 3.43 -3.72
C TYR A 31 22.24 2.14 -3.27
N TYR A 32 22.16 1.10 -4.10
CA TYR A 32 21.48 -0.17 -3.78
C TYR A 32 21.89 -0.79 -2.44
N ARG A 33 23.16 -0.57 -2.01
CA ARG A 33 23.69 -1.05 -0.71
C ARG A 33 23.00 -0.40 0.49
N MET A 34 22.42 0.80 0.32
CA MET A 34 21.70 1.48 1.39
C MET A 34 20.41 0.75 1.78
N VAL A 35 19.85 -0.04 0.87
CA VAL A 35 18.67 -0.87 1.18
C VAL A 35 19.00 -1.89 2.29
N LEU A 36 20.18 -2.49 2.23
CA LEU A 36 20.65 -3.39 3.29
C LEU A 36 20.81 -2.65 4.64
N PHE A 37 21.43 -1.47 4.60
CA PHE A 37 21.59 -0.65 5.81
C PHE A 37 20.25 -0.27 6.43
N PHE A 38 19.29 0.16 5.63
CA PHE A 38 17.94 0.47 6.09
C PHE A 38 17.23 -0.77 6.64
N GLY A 39 17.44 -1.95 6.01
CA GLY A 39 16.90 -3.22 6.52
C GLY A 39 17.47 -3.58 7.91
N LEU A 40 18.76 -3.44 8.11
CA LEU A 40 19.39 -3.65 9.42
C LEU A 40 18.88 -2.66 10.47
N MET A 41 18.72 -1.39 10.08
CA MET A 41 18.11 -0.37 10.95
C MET A 41 16.68 -0.75 11.37
N LEU A 42 15.87 -1.27 10.44
CA LEU A 42 14.52 -1.73 10.75
C LEU A 42 14.52 -2.88 11.77
N VAL A 43 15.38 -3.89 11.55
CA VAL A 43 15.51 -5.03 12.48
C VAL A 43 15.93 -4.56 13.86
N PHE A 44 16.93 -3.69 13.94
CA PHE A 44 17.37 -3.10 15.21
C PHE A 44 16.25 -2.35 15.93
N LEU A 45 15.54 -1.47 15.21
CA LEU A 45 14.40 -0.74 15.76
C LEU A 45 13.30 -1.68 16.25
N MET A 46 12.97 -2.72 15.48
CA MET A 46 11.97 -3.70 15.88
C MET A 46 12.35 -4.40 17.18
N ILE A 47 13.61 -4.84 17.30
CA ILE A 47 14.09 -5.53 18.53
C ILE A 47 13.96 -4.59 19.74
N VAL A 48 14.52 -3.38 19.63
CA VAL A 48 14.52 -2.41 20.73
C VAL A 48 13.10 -2.02 21.14
N LEU A 49 12.25 -1.67 20.19
CA LEU A 49 10.87 -1.25 20.48
C LEU A 49 10.01 -2.40 21.03
N ASN A 50 10.21 -3.64 20.54
CA ASN A 50 9.51 -4.79 21.10
C ASN A 50 9.95 -5.05 22.57
N MET A 51 11.25 -4.95 22.88
CA MET A 51 11.74 -5.09 24.25
C MET A 51 11.16 -4.03 25.19
N LEU A 52 10.91 -2.83 24.70
CA LEU A 52 10.35 -1.73 25.50
C LEU A 52 8.82 -1.78 25.61
N MET A 53 8.11 -2.19 24.56
CA MET A 53 6.66 -2.07 24.47
C MET A 53 5.89 -3.35 24.82
N ILE A 54 6.49 -4.52 24.64
CA ILE A 54 5.81 -5.77 24.99
C ILE A 54 5.59 -5.90 26.50
N PRO A 55 6.56 -5.59 27.39
CA PRO A 55 6.36 -5.77 28.82
C PRO A 55 5.16 -4.98 29.38
N PRO A 56 4.95 -3.68 29.06
CA PRO A 56 3.82 -2.93 29.60
C PRO A 56 2.49 -3.16 28.86
N PHE A 57 2.53 -3.45 27.53
CA PHE A 57 1.33 -3.44 26.68
C PHE A 57 0.99 -4.81 26.05
N GLY A 58 1.82 -5.83 26.29
CA GLY A 58 1.62 -7.16 25.74
C GLY A 58 1.57 -7.16 24.18
N ILE A 59 0.62 -7.91 23.61
CA ILE A 59 0.46 -8.06 22.17
C ILE A 59 0.14 -6.74 21.44
N VAL A 60 -0.54 -5.82 22.11
CA VAL A 60 -0.81 -4.48 21.58
C VAL A 60 0.50 -3.67 21.49
N GLY A 61 1.41 -3.85 22.46
CA GLY A 61 2.74 -3.27 22.44
C GLY A 61 3.57 -3.73 21.24
N ALA A 62 3.52 -5.00 20.89
CA ALA A 62 4.18 -5.53 19.70
C ALA A 62 3.63 -4.89 18.41
N ALA A 63 2.32 -4.67 18.33
CA ALA A 63 1.70 -4.00 17.18
C ALA A 63 2.17 -2.53 17.07
N TRP A 64 2.23 -1.79 18.17
CA TRP A 64 2.77 -0.43 18.21
C TRP A 64 4.26 -0.38 17.86
N ALA A 65 5.08 -1.30 18.40
CA ALA A 65 6.48 -1.40 18.06
C ALA A 65 6.71 -1.59 16.57
N THR A 66 5.90 -2.44 15.94
CA THR A 66 5.93 -2.69 14.50
C THR A 66 5.54 -1.43 13.72
N LEU A 67 4.44 -0.75 14.09
CA LEU A 67 4.00 0.47 13.43
C LEU A 67 5.08 1.55 13.46
N ILE A 68 5.63 1.83 14.64
CA ILE A 68 6.66 2.86 14.82
C ILE A 68 7.92 2.51 14.03
N SER A 69 8.39 1.25 14.10
CA SER A 69 9.56 0.80 13.33
C SER A 69 9.39 0.99 11.83
N VAL A 70 8.24 0.60 11.28
CA VAL A 70 7.93 0.74 9.86
C VAL A 70 7.77 2.20 9.46
N MET A 71 7.17 3.03 10.31
CA MET A 71 7.04 4.47 10.06
C MET A 71 8.42 5.14 9.99
N VAL A 72 9.28 4.90 10.97
CA VAL A 72 10.64 5.47 10.98
C VAL A 72 11.44 4.99 9.76
N TYR A 73 11.44 3.68 9.50
CA TYR A 73 12.13 3.08 8.38
C TYR A 73 11.71 3.67 7.02
N ASN A 74 10.42 3.75 6.75
CA ASN A 74 9.93 4.27 5.48
C ASN A 74 10.13 5.79 5.36
N THR A 75 10.01 6.53 6.46
CA THR A 75 10.30 7.97 6.47
C THR A 75 11.77 8.26 6.18
N VAL A 76 12.70 7.52 6.79
CA VAL A 76 14.15 7.67 6.54
C VAL A 76 14.47 7.34 5.07
N LYS A 77 13.89 6.29 4.50
CA LYS A 77 14.05 5.98 3.08
C LYS A 77 13.50 7.08 2.17
N LEU A 78 12.33 7.61 2.48
CA LEU A 78 11.73 8.72 1.74
C LEU A 78 12.66 9.94 1.75
N LEU A 79 13.14 10.33 2.93
CA LEU A 79 14.08 11.44 3.07
C LEU A 79 15.38 11.21 2.29
N PHE A 80 15.87 9.98 2.27
CA PHE A 80 17.05 9.62 1.48
C PHE A 80 16.78 9.77 -0.02
N VAL A 81 15.65 9.27 -0.53
CA VAL A 81 15.27 9.39 -1.95
C VAL A 81 15.12 10.86 -2.34
N VAL A 82 14.43 11.65 -1.52
CA VAL A 82 14.23 13.08 -1.81
C VAL A 82 15.57 13.84 -1.80
N ASN A 83 16.39 13.66 -0.77
CA ASN A 83 17.60 14.47 -0.58
C ASN A 83 18.79 14.02 -1.43
N LYS A 84 18.95 12.73 -1.69
CA LYS A 84 20.12 12.18 -2.43
C LYS A 84 19.84 11.93 -3.89
N LEU A 85 18.61 11.61 -4.26
CA LEU A 85 18.22 11.32 -5.64
C LEU A 85 17.48 12.50 -6.28
N ASN A 86 17.10 13.52 -5.51
CA ASN A 86 16.26 14.66 -5.94
C ASN A 86 14.95 14.16 -6.64
N LEU A 87 14.45 13.01 -6.22
CA LEU A 87 13.23 12.40 -6.74
C LEU A 87 12.13 12.52 -5.70
N PHE A 88 11.05 13.20 -6.05
CA PHE A 88 9.87 13.24 -5.21
C PHE A 88 8.88 12.17 -5.68
N PRO A 89 8.66 11.08 -4.90
CA PRO A 89 7.87 9.94 -5.35
C PRO A 89 6.37 10.22 -5.43
N PHE A 90 5.93 11.34 -4.87
CA PHE A 90 4.52 11.73 -4.90
C PHE A 90 4.24 12.65 -6.07
N THR A 91 3.40 12.20 -7.00
CA THR A 91 2.92 12.99 -8.14
C THR A 91 1.47 13.45 -7.89
N LYS A 92 0.99 14.41 -8.69
CA LYS A 92 -0.44 14.81 -8.69
C LYS A 92 -1.37 13.59 -8.91
N ASN A 93 -0.92 12.59 -9.63
CA ASN A 93 -1.68 11.38 -9.86
C ASN A 93 -1.78 10.49 -8.60
N THR A 94 -0.73 10.47 -7.77
CA THR A 94 -0.77 9.78 -6.46
C THR A 94 -1.85 10.37 -5.56
N LEU A 95 -1.96 11.71 -5.52
CA LEU A 95 -3.02 12.38 -4.75
C LEU A 95 -4.42 12.04 -5.28
N LYS A 96 -4.60 12.01 -6.61
CA LYS A 96 -5.87 11.61 -7.23
C LYS A 96 -6.24 10.15 -6.88
N SER A 97 -5.28 9.22 -6.95
CA SER A 97 -5.49 7.83 -6.55
C SER A 97 -5.93 7.73 -5.09
N PHE A 98 -5.32 8.51 -4.21
CA PHE A 98 -5.66 8.54 -2.80
C PHE A 98 -7.09 9.03 -2.55
N VAL A 99 -7.50 10.10 -3.24
CA VAL A 99 -8.88 10.61 -3.19
C VAL A 99 -9.89 9.56 -3.66
N ILE A 100 -9.58 8.83 -4.75
CA ILE A 100 -10.46 7.75 -5.23
C ILE A 100 -10.59 6.64 -4.18
N ILE A 101 -9.49 6.21 -3.55
CA ILE A 101 -9.52 5.18 -2.52
C ILE A 101 -10.43 5.61 -1.37
N ILE A 102 -10.30 6.85 -0.90
CA ILE A 102 -11.15 7.38 0.18
C ILE A 102 -12.62 7.42 -0.25
N LEU A 103 -12.93 7.90 -1.46
CA LEU A 103 -14.31 7.98 -1.96
C LEU A 103 -14.94 6.60 -2.11
N VAL A 104 -14.20 5.65 -2.69
CA VAL A 104 -14.67 4.27 -2.83
C VAL A 104 -14.88 3.62 -1.46
N PHE A 105 -13.93 3.78 -0.54
CA PHE A 105 -14.04 3.26 0.81
C PHE A 105 -15.25 3.86 1.55
N ALA A 106 -15.43 5.19 1.52
CA ALA A 106 -16.56 5.86 2.14
C ALA A 106 -17.90 5.41 1.55
N GLY A 107 -18.00 5.24 0.23
CA GLY A 107 -19.21 4.77 -0.43
C GLY A 107 -19.60 3.35 -0.02
N PHE A 108 -18.63 2.44 0.07
CA PHE A 108 -18.89 1.05 0.47
C PHE A 108 -18.92 0.82 1.98
N TYR A 109 -18.45 1.75 2.79
CA TYR A 109 -18.54 1.68 4.26
C TYR A 109 -19.99 1.72 4.76
N PHE A 110 -20.84 2.56 4.14
CA PHE A 110 -22.24 2.70 4.50
C PHE A 110 -23.16 1.68 3.80
N TRP A 111 -22.63 0.89 2.87
CA TRP A 111 -23.42 -0.07 2.11
C TRP A 111 -23.21 -1.48 2.62
N ASP A 112 -24.21 -2.02 3.33
CA ASP A 112 -24.22 -3.41 3.78
C ASP A 112 -25.23 -4.24 2.98
N PHE A 113 -24.72 -5.37 2.44
CA PHE A 113 -25.58 -6.36 1.83
C PHE A 113 -26.08 -7.30 2.92
N GLN A 114 -27.39 -7.61 2.92
CA GLN A 114 -28.03 -8.53 3.88
C GLN A 114 -27.74 -10.01 3.58
N PHE A 115 -26.48 -10.33 3.28
CA PHE A 115 -26.02 -11.70 3.01
C PHE A 115 -25.14 -12.24 4.15
N TYR A 116 -24.85 -13.53 4.10
CA TYR A 116 -23.87 -14.15 5.00
C TYR A 116 -22.55 -13.34 5.00
N PRO A 117 -21.90 -13.19 6.17
CA PRO A 117 -20.73 -12.32 6.31
C PRO A 117 -19.61 -12.58 5.29
N LEU A 118 -19.33 -13.84 4.97
CA LEU A 118 -18.30 -14.20 3.97
C LEU A 118 -18.69 -13.77 2.56
N VAL A 119 -19.96 -13.94 2.18
CA VAL A 119 -20.47 -13.52 0.86
C VAL A 119 -20.45 -12.00 0.75
N ASN A 120 -20.87 -11.30 1.81
CA ASN A 120 -20.85 -9.85 1.87
C ASN A 120 -19.42 -9.28 1.68
N ILE A 121 -18.43 -9.83 2.40
CA ILE A 121 -17.02 -9.42 2.28
C ILE A 121 -16.51 -9.69 0.85
N THR A 122 -16.78 -10.85 0.28
CA THR A 122 -16.32 -11.21 -1.07
C THR A 122 -16.94 -10.31 -2.13
N LEU A 123 -18.25 -10.06 -2.06
CA LEU A 123 -18.93 -9.15 -2.98
C LEU A 123 -18.40 -7.72 -2.86
N LYS A 124 -18.21 -7.21 -1.64
CA LYS A 124 -17.62 -5.88 -1.41
C LYS A 124 -16.22 -5.79 -2.01
N LEU A 125 -15.36 -6.79 -1.80
CA LEU A 125 -14.01 -6.81 -2.36
C LEU A 125 -14.03 -6.76 -3.90
N VAL A 126 -14.86 -7.58 -4.54
CA VAL A 126 -14.96 -7.60 -6.01
C VAL A 126 -15.47 -6.25 -6.53
N LEU A 127 -16.54 -5.71 -5.95
CA LEU A 127 -17.12 -4.44 -6.38
C LEU A 127 -16.15 -3.27 -6.16
N ILE A 128 -15.50 -3.19 -5.01
CA ILE A 128 -14.49 -2.16 -4.72
C ILE A 128 -13.37 -2.22 -5.75
N THR A 129 -12.88 -3.42 -6.07
CA THR A 129 -11.81 -3.60 -7.05
C THR A 129 -12.24 -3.16 -8.45
N LEU A 130 -13.45 -3.56 -8.89
CA LEU A 130 -13.98 -3.18 -10.20
C LEU A 130 -14.18 -1.67 -10.32
N VAL A 131 -14.79 -1.05 -9.31
CA VAL A 131 -15.02 0.41 -9.30
C VAL A 131 -13.69 1.16 -9.28
N TYR A 132 -12.72 0.72 -8.46
CA TYR A 132 -11.39 1.32 -8.40
C TYR A 132 -10.65 1.24 -9.74
N VAL A 133 -10.63 0.05 -10.37
CA VAL A 133 -10.00 -0.16 -11.68
C VAL A 133 -10.68 0.70 -12.76
N TYR A 134 -12.02 0.73 -12.77
CA TYR A 134 -12.79 1.54 -13.72
C TYR A 134 -12.49 3.03 -13.59
N LEU A 135 -12.48 3.57 -12.36
CA LEU A 135 -12.18 4.99 -12.11
C LEU A 135 -10.74 5.35 -12.48
N ASN A 136 -9.78 4.47 -12.17
CA ASN A 136 -8.38 4.66 -12.58
C ASN A 136 -8.21 4.67 -14.10
N TYR A 137 -8.90 3.78 -14.80
CA TYR A 137 -8.89 3.74 -16.27
C TYR A 137 -9.52 4.99 -16.88
N LYS A 138 -10.70 5.39 -16.41
CA LYS A 138 -11.43 6.56 -16.93
C LYS A 138 -10.66 7.86 -16.74
N TRP A 139 -9.98 8.02 -15.62
CA TRP A 139 -9.22 9.23 -15.31
C TRP A 139 -7.75 9.16 -15.70
N LYS A 140 -7.31 8.06 -16.33
CA LYS A 140 -5.94 7.82 -16.81
C LYS A 140 -4.88 8.13 -15.75
N ILE A 141 -5.12 7.73 -14.49
CA ILE A 141 -4.29 8.10 -13.35
C ILE A 141 -3.03 7.24 -13.31
N SER A 142 -3.15 5.94 -13.55
CA SER A 142 -2.05 5.00 -13.58
C SER A 142 -1.74 4.59 -15.02
N THR A 143 -0.55 4.94 -15.50
CA THR A 143 -0.04 4.51 -16.81
C THR A 143 0.09 2.99 -16.90
N GLU A 144 0.46 2.33 -15.80
CA GLU A 144 0.64 0.88 -15.73
C GLU A 144 -0.70 0.14 -15.87
N ILE A 145 -1.74 0.58 -15.12
CA ILE A 145 -3.08 -0.01 -15.20
C ILE A 145 -3.65 0.17 -16.61
N ASN A 146 -3.50 1.36 -17.20
CA ASN A 146 -3.97 1.63 -18.55
C ASN A 146 -3.28 0.75 -19.59
N GLN A 147 -1.95 0.58 -19.49
CA GLN A 147 -1.21 -0.30 -20.40
C GLN A 147 -1.64 -1.77 -20.28
N VAL A 148 -1.88 -2.27 -19.07
CA VAL A 148 -2.36 -3.63 -18.85
C VAL A 148 -3.76 -3.82 -19.45
N ILE A 149 -4.67 -2.89 -19.22
CA ILE A 149 -6.03 -2.94 -19.78
C ILE A 149 -5.99 -2.88 -21.31
N GLU A 150 -5.23 -1.95 -21.89
CA GLU A 150 -5.12 -1.83 -23.36
C GLU A 150 -4.48 -3.07 -24.00
N LYS A 151 -3.45 -3.65 -23.37
CA LYS A 151 -2.86 -4.93 -23.84
C LYS A 151 -3.87 -6.07 -23.77
N THR A 152 -4.68 -6.11 -22.72
CA THR A 152 -5.71 -7.15 -22.55
C THR A 152 -6.81 -7.01 -23.59
N ILE A 153 -7.31 -5.80 -23.82
CA ILE A 153 -8.32 -5.51 -24.85
C ILE A 153 -7.79 -5.83 -26.25
N LYS A 154 -6.55 -5.45 -26.58
CA LYS A 154 -5.93 -5.80 -27.86
C LYS A 154 -5.81 -7.31 -28.06
N LYS A 155 -5.44 -8.05 -27.02
CA LYS A 155 -5.34 -9.51 -27.07
C LYS A 155 -6.70 -10.18 -27.31
N PHE A 156 -7.76 -9.66 -26.70
CA PHE A 156 -9.14 -10.14 -26.92
C PHE A 156 -9.64 -9.82 -28.33
N ASN A 157 -9.41 -8.62 -28.84
CA ASN A 157 -9.81 -8.22 -30.20
C ASN A 157 -9.08 -9.02 -31.29
N LEU A 158 -7.78 -9.31 -31.09
CA LEU A 158 -7.02 -10.15 -32.02
C LEU A 158 -7.49 -11.62 -32.03
N LYS A 159 -7.99 -12.12 -30.89
CA LYS A 159 -8.54 -13.48 -30.81
C LYS A 159 -9.89 -13.60 -31.54
N ASN A 160 -10.71 -12.56 -31.50
CA ASN A 160 -11.99 -12.53 -32.19
C ASN A 160 -11.88 -12.26 -33.70
N TYR A 161 -10.72 -11.78 -34.19
CA TYR A 161 -10.46 -11.58 -35.63
C TYR A 161 -9.92 -12.84 -36.32
N ASN A 162 -9.37 -13.77 -35.55
CA ASN A 162 -8.76 -15.02 -36.03
C ASN A 162 -9.66 -16.27 -35.78
N SER A 163 -10.88 -16.12 -35.34
CA SER A 163 -11.93 -17.14 -35.23
C SER A 163 -13.04 -16.86 -36.21
#